data_56390f47448e1479a1f6c7a152ec3e79
#
_entry.id   56390f47448e1479a1f6c7a152ec3e79
#
_cell.length_a   1.000
_cell.length_b   1.000
_cell.length_c   1.000
_cell.angle_alpha   90.00
_cell.angle_beta   90.00
_cell.angle_gamma   90.00
#
_symmetry.space_group_name_H-M   'P 1'
#
loop_
_entity.id
_entity.type
_entity.pdbx_description
1 polymer ?
#
loop_
_entity_poly.entity_id
_entity_poly.type
_entity_poly.pdbx_seq_one_letter_code
_entity_poly.pdbx_strand_id
1 'polypeptide(L)'
;MFIKILLTIVFLCITVAVGIYSRKQAKSVDGFVLGGRSVGPWLTAFAYGTSYFSAVVFVGYAGQFGWKYGMSASWIGVGNAIIGSLLAWLVLGKRTKLMTQHIQSRTMPDFFGTRYSDEGLRVAASIIAFIFLIPYTAGVYMGISKLFEMGFGIPYEYCAIIMAMLTAVYVILGGYKATAINDFIQGIIMLFGITTVIAVVLHNQGGLTEAIAKMGEAVPTAHDLEDKSGLFANFQAGDFASWFGPAPLSLLGVVVLTSLGTWGLPQMVGKFYSITDESAIRRGTIISTIFALVGAGGCYFLGGFGRLFPEPAFSIVKHKYAYDSIVPSMLETLPDVLIALVVLLVLSASMSTLASLVLTSSSTMTLDLIYRDKKSQEGEVEGGEIDDTVAEKIERRKVLVMRVLIVFFIVLSLMIALNPPQFIAQLMGISWGALAGAFLAPFLLGLYWKGVTRIAVWACFVWGVGLTVVNMMLGNALMNPIDCGAVAMVGGFAVVWIVSLFTPKMKRASVENIFKCYE
;
A
#
# COMPACT_ATOMS: atom_id res chain seq x y z
N MET A 1 22.46 -20.10 10.90
CA MET A 1 22.92 -19.45 9.64
C MET A 1 22.55 -20.24 8.38
N PHE A 2 22.95 -21.52 8.22
CA PHE A 2 22.70 -22.33 7.01
C PHE A 2 21.21 -22.44 6.66
N ILE A 3 20.33 -22.75 7.62
CA ILE A 3 18.87 -22.88 7.41
C ILE A 3 18.25 -21.57 6.93
N LYS A 4 18.63 -20.42 7.47
CA LYS A 4 18.14 -19.09 7.05
C LYS A 4 18.45 -18.85 5.57
N ILE A 5 19.68 -19.09 5.16
CA ILE A 5 20.14 -18.91 3.77
C ILE A 5 19.44 -19.89 2.83
N LEU A 6 19.37 -21.17 3.19
CA LEU A 6 18.74 -22.21 2.37
C LEU A 6 17.26 -21.89 2.11
N LEU A 7 16.48 -21.59 3.14
CA LEU A 7 15.06 -21.27 3.01
C LEU A 7 14.83 -20.00 2.17
N THR A 8 15.68 -18.98 2.36
CA THR A 8 15.60 -17.76 1.55
C THR A 8 15.90 -18.04 0.08
N ILE A 9 16.94 -18.82 -0.25
CA ILE A 9 17.27 -19.18 -1.62
C ILE A 9 16.13 -19.99 -2.26
N VAL A 10 15.59 -20.99 -1.56
CA VAL A 10 14.46 -21.80 -2.08
C VAL A 10 13.26 -20.91 -2.39
N PHE A 11 12.92 -20.00 -1.47
CA PHE A 11 11.81 -19.06 -1.67
C PHE A 11 12.04 -18.15 -2.90
N LEU A 12 13.24 -17.60 -3.05
CA LEU A 12 13.59 -16.77 -4.20
C LEU A 12 13.56 -17.54 -5.51
N CYS A 13 14.04 -18.79 -5.53
CA CYS A 13 13.95 -19.66 -6.70
C CYS A 13 12.50 -19.92 -7.10
N ILE A 14 11.61 -20.18 -6.15
CA ILE A 14 10.17 -20.35 -6.40
C ILE A 14 9.58 -19.07 -7.02
N THR A 15 9.86 -17.91 -6.44
CA THR A 15 9.36 -16.61 -6.93
C THR A 15 9.80 -16.32 -8.36
N VAL A 16 11.06 -16.54 -8.68
CA VAL A 16 11.62 -16.35 -10.04
C VAL A 16 11.03 -17.38 -11.02
N ALA A 17 10.87 -18.65 -10.60
CA ALA A 17 10.27 -19.70 -11.42
C ALA A 17 8.82 -19.35 -11.81
N VAL A 18 8.02 -18.81 -10.88
CA VAL A 18 6.66 -18.30 -11.16
C VAL A 18 6.72 -17.15 -12.17
N GLY A 19 7.68 -16.24 -12.04
CA GLY A 19 7.92 -15.16 -13.02
C GLY A 19 8.19 -15.69 -14.44
N ILE A 20 9.08 -16.68 -14.55
CA ILE A 20 9.40 -17.33 -15.83
C ILE A 20 8.18 -18.08 -16.41
N TYR A 21 7.44 -18.81 -15.58
CA TYR A 21 6.21 -19.51 -15.98
C TYR A 21 5.17 -18.56 -16.55
N SER A 22 4.99 -17.42 -15.94
CA SER A 22 3.95 -16.43 -16.31
C SER A 22 4.35 -15.54 -17.51
N ARG A 23 5.61 -15.58 -17.96
CA ARG A 23 6.16 -14.66 -18.99
C ARG A 23 5.41 -14.65 -20.33
N LYS A 24 4.77 -15.77 -20.69
CA LYS A 24 4.01 -15.87 -21.95
C LYS A 24 2.79 -14.95 -21.96
N GLN A 25 2.15 -14.73 -20.81
CA GLN A 25 0.98 -13.89 -20.67
C GLN A 25 1.33 -12.41 -20.49
N ALA A 26 2.56 -12.10 -20.10
CA ALA A 26 3.10 -10.75 -19.97
C ALA A 26 3.57 -10.13 -21.30
N LYS A 27 3.07 -10.59 -22.46
CA LYS A 27 3.45 -10.09 -23.79
C LYS A 27 2.55 -8.96 -24.28
N SER A 28 1.28 -8.93 -23.86
CA SER A 28 0.32 -7.85 -24.15
C SER A 28 0.20 -6.91 -22.96
N VAL A 29 -0.30 -5.69 -23.20
CA VAL A 29 -0.54 -4.69 -22.13
C VAL A 29 -1.55 -5.22 -21.11
N ASP A 30 -2.69 -5.75 -21.56
CA ASP A 30 -3.70 -6.30 -20.65
C ASP A 30 -3.19 -7.51 -19.87
N GLY A 31 -2.37 -8.37 -20.50
CA GLY A 31 -1.72 -9.48 -19.83
C GLY A 31 -0.70 -9.00 -18.78
N PHE A 32 0.08 -7.97 -19.10
CA PHE A 32 1.12 -7.44 -18.23
C PHE A 32 0.54 -6.66 -17.04
N VAL A 33 -0.49 -5.80 -17.25
CA VAL A 33 -1.04 -4.88 -16.24
C VAL A 33 -2.19 -5.50 -15.44
N LEU A 34 -3.07 -6.29 -16.08
CA LEU A 34 -4.31 -6.81 -15.49
C LEU A 34 -4.40 -8.34 -15.46
N GLY A 35 -3.34 -9.04 -15.89
CA GLY A 35 -3.38 -10.50 -16.02
C GLY A 35 -4.45 -10.99 -17.00
N GLY A 36 -4.79 -10.17 -18.01
CA GLY A 36 -5.84 -10.45 -18.98
C GLY A 36 -7.25 -10.46 -18.40
N ARG A 37 -7.49 -9.83 -17.24
CA ARG A 37 -8.75 -9.85 -16.47
C ARG A 37 -9.28 -11.27 -16.22
N SER A 38 -8.37 -12.25 -16.12
CA SER A 38 -8.67 -13.69 -15.98
C SER A 38 -8.17 -14.27 -14.65
N VAL A 39 -7.84 -13.42 -13.68
CA VAL A 39 -7.33 -13.85 -12.39
C VAL A 39 -8.47 -14.36 -11.51
N GLY A 40 -8.36 -15.62 -11.10
CA GLY A 40 -9.40 -16.29 -10.30
C GLY A 40 -9.61 -15.65 -8.92
N PRO A 41 -10.75 -15.96 -8.26
CA PRO A 41 -11.17 -15.30 -7.02
C PRO A 41 -10.17 -15.46 -5.87
N TRP A 42 -9.53 -16.61 -5.74
CA TRP A 42 -8.52 -16.87 -4.71
C TRP A 42 -7.28 -16.00 -4.90
N LEU A 43 -6.74 -15.96 -6.11
CA LEU A 43 -5.55 -15.16 -6.41
C LEU A 43 -5.83 -13.67 -6.21
N THR A 44 -6.99 -13.16 -6.64
CA THR A 44 -7.36 -11.75 -6.44
C THR A 44 -7.55 -11.41 -4.95
N ALA A 45 -8.18 -12.31 -4.18
CA ALA A 45 -8.39 -12.11 -2.76
C ALA A 45 -7.07 -12.07 -1.97
N PHE A 46 -6.17 -13.01 -2.26
CA PHE A 46 -4.84 -13.01 -1.65
C PHE A 46 -4.02 -11.81 -2.10
N ALA A 47 -4.03 -11.46 -3.40
CA ALA A 47 -3.35 -10.27 -3.89
C ALA A 47 -3.83 -8.99 -3.20
N TYR A 48 -5.13 -8.85 -2.91
CA TYR A 48 -5.66 -7.73 -2.14
C TYR A 48 -5.24 -7.80 -0.66
N GLY A 49 -5.42 -8.96 -0.02
CA GLY A 49 -5.10 -9.18 1.39
C GLY A 49 -3.62 -8.96 1.70
N THR A 50 -2.71 -9.56 0.90
CA THR A 50 -1.26 -9.43 1.07
C THR A 50 -0.77 -7.99 0.97
N SER A 51 -1.49 -7.13 0.26
CA SER A 51 -1.14 -5.71 0.14
C SER A 51 -1.36 -4.91 1.42
N TYR A 52 -2.10 -5.44 2.39
CA TYR A 52 -2.20 -4.87 3.74
C TYR A 52 -1.01 -5.24 4.63
N PHE A 53 -0.27 -6.27 4.24
CA PHE A 53 0.90 -6.71 4.97
C PHE A 53 2.15 -6.35 4.17
N SER A 54 3.05 -5.59 4.75
CA SER A 54 4.33 -5.23 4.15
C SER A 54 5.38 -5.01 5.23
N ALA A 55 6.64 -4.90 4.83
CA ALA A 55 7.68 -4.47 5.76
C ALA A 55 7.38 -3.11 6.40
N VAL A 56 6.66 -2.22 5.69
CA VAL A 56 6.20 -0.95 6.25
C VAL A 56 5.28 -1.16 7.45
N VAL A 57 4.30 -2.07 7.32
CA VAL A 57 3.36 -2.37 8.42
C VAL A 57 4.06 -3.09 9.54
N PHE A 58 4.86 -4.13 9.23
CA PHE A 58 5.48 -4.98 10.23
C PHE A 58 6.61 -4.28 10.99
N VAL A 59 7.51 -3.58 10.29
CA VAL A 59 8.68 -2.91 10.91
C VAL A 59 8.34 -1.49 11.34
N GLY A 60 7.82 -0.68 10.39
CA GLY A 60 7.58 0.74 10.63
C GLY A 60 6.37 1.01 11.50
N TYR A 61 5.20 0.59 11.04
CA TYR A 61 3.94 0.92 11.72
C TYR A 61 3.75 0.17 13.03
N ALA A 62 3.95 -1.16 13.05
CA ALA A 62 3.77 -1.96 14.24
C ALA A 62 4.73 -1.51 15.35
N GLY A 63 6.00 -1.24 15.03
CA GLY A 63 6.97 -0.72 15.98
C GLY A 63 6.57 0.66 16.51
N GLN A 64 6.40 1.64 15.64
CA GLN A 64 6.13 3.02 16.06
C GLN A 64 4.79 3.15 16.79
N PHE A 65 3.71 2.56 16.26
CA PHE A 65 2.39 2.71 16.87
C PHE A 65 2.21 1.83 18.09
N GLY A 66 2.82 0.65 18.10
CA GLY A 66 2.86 -0.17 19.30
C GLY A 66 3.57 0.52 20.47
N TRP A 67 4.73 1.15 20.22
CA TRP A 67 5.42 1.96 21.21
C TRP A 67 4.57 3.12 21.73
N LYS A 68 3.89 3.84 20.83
CA LYS A 68 3.10 5.03 21.17
C LYS A 68 1.79 4.71 21.87
N TYR A 69 1.08 3.67 21.42
CA TYR A 69 -0.29 3.41 21.83
C TYR A 69 -0.48 2.12 22.64
N GLY A 70 0.57 1.29 22.77
CA GLY A 70 0.46 0.01 23.46
C GLY A 70 -0.55 -0.91 22.78
N MET A 71 -1.36 -1.62 23.60
CA MET A 71 -2.38 -2.57 23.12
C MET A 71 -3.46 -1.94 22.24
N SER A 72 -3.76 -0.64 22.43
CA SER A 72 -4.74 0.05 21.60
C SER A 72 -4.34 0.18 20.14
N ALA A 73 -3.04 0.01 19.78
CA ALA A 73 -2.59 -0.05 18.39
C ALA A 73 -3.30 -1.16 17.60
N SER A 74 -3.83 -2.20 18.26
CA SER A 74 -4.62 -3.27 17.64
C SER A 74 -5.85 -2.75 16.88
N TRP A 75 -6.43 -1.60 17.28
CA TRP A 75 -7.53 -0.96 16.55
C TRP A 75 -7.18 -0.56 15.11
N ILE A 76 -5.90 -0.30 14.82
CA ILE A 76 -5.44 -0.04 13.46
C ILE A 76 -5.68 -1.30 12.61
N GLY A 77 -5.34 -2.48 13.13
CA GLY A 77 -5.59 -3.75 12.45
C GLY A 77 -7.08 -4.07 12.26
N VAL A 78 -7.90 -3.80 13.28
CA VAL A 78 -9.36 -3.95 13.21
C VAL A 78 -9.93 -2.99 12.16
N GLY A 79 -9.50 -1.72 12.16
CA GLY A 79 -9.88 -0.74 11.14
C GLY A 79 -9.51 -1.19 9.72
N ASN A 80 -8.30 -1.70 9.54
CA ASN A 80 -7.84 -2.22 8.25
C ASN A 80 -8.68 -3.43 7.79
N ALA A 81 -9.08 -4.33 8.69
CA ALA A 81 -9.92 -5.46 8.35
C ALA A 81 -11.35 -5.02 8.00
N ILE A 82 -11.98 -4.17 8.83
CA ILE A 82 -13.38 -3.77 8.65
C ILE A 82 -13.51 -2.68 7.58
N ILE A 83 -12.85 -1.55 7.76
CA ILE A 83 -12.99 -0.40 6.86
C ILE A 83 -12.16 -0.65 5.60
N GLY A 84 -10.88 -0.97 5.79
CA GLY A 84 -9.93 -1.10 4.69
C GLY A 84 -10.17 -2.29 3.78
N SER A 85 -10.68 -3.42 4.29
CA SER A 85 -10.95 -4.62 3.49
C SER A 85 -12.43 -4.89 3.32
N LEU A 86 -13.16 -5.25 4.37
CA LEU A 86 -14.57 -5.64 4.27
C LEU A 86 -15.41 -4.58 3.54
N LEU A 87 -15.41 -3.36 4.03
CA LEU A 87 -16.19 -2.27 3.42
C LEU A 87 -15.65 -1.88 2.04
N ALA A 88 -14.33 -1.93 1.81
CA ALA A 88 -13.76 -1.67 0.48
C ALA A 88 -14.30 -2.64 -0.57
N TRP A 89 -14.36 -3.93 -0.28
CA TRP A 89 -14.93 -4.92 -1.20
C TRP A 89 -16.43 -4.72 -1.42
N LEU A 90 -17.19 -4.44 -0.36
CA LEU A 90 -18.64 -4.23 -0.46
C LEU A 90 -18.99 -2.95 -1.22
N VAL A 91 -18.24 -1.88 -0.98
CA VAL A 91 -18.51 -0.56 -1.57
C VAL A 91 -17.86 -0.42 -2.94
N LEU A 92 -16.57 -0.74 -3.09
CA LEU A 92 -15.84 -0.51 -4.33
C LEU A 92 -15.91 -1.71 -5.29
N GLY A 93 -15.86 -2.95 -4.79
CA GLY A 93 -15.60 -4.15 -5.60
C GLY A 93 -16.48 -4.26 -6.85
N LYS A 94 -17.80 -4.35 -6.68
CA LYS A 94 -18.74 -4.51 -7.81
C LYS A 94 -18.76 -3.27 -8.72
N ARG A 95 -18.88 -2.08 -8.13
CA ARG A 95 -19.01 -0.85 -8.91
C ARG A 95 -17.76 -0.50 -9.68
N THR A 96 -16.59 -0.68 -9.08
CA THR A 96 -15.31 -0.49 -9.77
C THR A 96 -15.19 -1.44 -10.95
N LYS A 97 -15.44 -2.74 -10.74
CA LYS A 97 -15.38 -3.73 -11.82
C LYS A 97 -16.28 -3.34 -13.00
N LEU A 98 -17.59 -3.10 -12.74
CA LEU A 98 -18.56 -2.82 -13.78
C LEU A 98 -18.22 -1.54 -14.56
N MET A 99 -17.95 -0.44 -13.86
CA MET A 99 -17.65 0.83 -14.53
C MET A 99 -16.35 0.77 -15.31
N THR A 100 -15.25 0.21 -14.73
CA THR A 100 -13.97 0.16 -15.43
C THR A 100 -13.97 -0.77 -16.64
N GLN A 101 -14.78 -1.83 -16.62
CA GLN A 101 -15.01 -2.66 -17.80
C GLN A 101 -15.81 -1.94 -18.87
N HIS A 102 -16.86 -1.21 -18.48
CA HIS A 102 -17.71 -0.45 -19.41
C HIS A 102 -16.94 0.67 -20.12
N ILE A 103 -16.17 1.46 -19.37
CA ILE A 103 -15.37 2.57 -19.94
C ILE A 103 -13.99 2.12 -20.44
N GLN A 104 -13.71 0.81 -20.44
CA GLN A 104 -12.43 0.20 -20.88
C GLN A 104 -11.19 0.81 -20.19
N SER A 105 -11.32 1.19 -18.92
CA SER A 105 -10.22 1.76 -18.15
C SER A 105 -9.28 0.68 -17.66
N ARG A 106 -7.96 0.91 -17.79
CA ARG A 106 -6.87 0.00 -17.38
C ARG A 106 -6.15 0.45 -16.11
N THR A 107 -6.22 1.74 -15.82
CA THR A 107 -5.53 2.38 -14.69
C THR A 107 -6.47 3.34 -13.96
N MET A 108 -6.11 3.75 -12.75
CA MET A 108 -6.88 4.74 -12.01
C MET A 108 -6.82 6.14 -12.65
N PRO A 109 -5.68 6.62 -13.18
CA PRO A 109 -5.64 7.84 -13.99
C PRO A 109 -6.52 7.79 -15.24
N ASP A 110 -6.54 6.65 -15.96
CA ASP A 110 -7.43 6.45 -17.11
C ASP A 110 -8.92 6.54 -16.71
N PHE A 111 -9.27 6.01 -15.52
CA PHE A 111 -10.61 6.20 -14.96
C PHE A 111 -10.97 7.69 -14.81
N PHE A 112 -10.08 8.49 -14.23
CA PHE A 112 -10.36 9.93 -14.07
C PHE A 112 -10.50 10.64 -15.41
N GLY A 113 -9.63 10.37 -16.37
CA GLY A 113 -9.70 10.94 -17.71
C GLY A 113 -11.01 10.62 -18.41
N THR A 114 -11.40 9.36 -18.41
CA THR A 114 -12.59 8.86 -19.12
C THR A 114 -13.88 9.22 -18.38
N ARG A 115 -13.95 8.99 -17.06
CA ARG A 115 -15.15 9.27 -16.24
C ARG A 115 -15.53 10.74 -16.25
N TYR A 116 -14.54 11.63 -16.24
CA TYR A 116 -14.76 13.07 -16.21
C TYR A 116 -14.56 13.75 -17.57
N SER A 117 -14.26 12.99 -18.61
CA SER A 117 -13.99 13.47 -19.98
C SER A 117 -12.96 14.62 -19.99
N ASP A 118 -11.84 14.43 -19.28
CA ASP A 118 -10.78 15.41 -19.10
C ASP A 118 -9.40 14.73 -19.12
N GLU A 119 -8.68 14.89 -20.23
CA GLU A 119 -7.36 14.33 -20.42
C GLU A 119 -6.32 14.96 -19.47
N GLY A 120 -6.53 16.20 -19.04
CA GLY A 120 -5.69 16.84 -18.04
C GLY A 120 -5.70 16.12 -16.70
N LEU A 121 -6.88 15.64 -16.26
CA LEU A 121 -7.03 14.84 -15.04
C LEU A 121 -6.28 13.50 -15.14
N ARG A 122 -6.30 12.84 -16.32
CA ARG A 122 -5.52 11.61 -16.55
C ARG A 122 -4.03 11.86 -16.36
N VAL A 123 -3.51 12.92 -17.00
CA VAL A 123 -2.09 13.30 -16.92
C VAL A 123 -1.70 13.66 -15.49
N ALA A 124 -2.48 14.53 -14.85
CA ALA A 124 -2.21 14.95 -13.48
C ALA A 124 -2.21 13.76 -12.50
N ALA A 125 -3.22 12.86 -12.61
CA ALA A 125 -3.29 11.66 -11.79
C ALA A 125 -2.09 10.72 -12.02
N SER A 126 -1.62 10.57 -13.27
CA SER A 126 -0.44 9.75 -13.58
C SER A 126 0.82 10.32 -12.94
N ILE A 127 1.02 11.64 -13.00
CA ILE A 127 2.17 12.32 -12.40
C ILE A 127 2.11 12.20 -10.87
N ILE A 128 0.95 12.45 -10.27
CA ILE A 128 0.73 12.31 -8.82
C ILE A 128 1.03 10.87 -8.38
N ALA A 129 0.47 9.87 -9.08
CA ALA A 129 0.70 8.47 -8.77
C ALA A 129 2.19 8.12 -8.84
N PHE A 130 2.87 8.49 -9.93
CA PHE A 130 4.30 8.21 -10.10
C PHE A 130 5.14 8.80 -8.97
N ILE A 131 4.98 10.10 -8.68
CA ILE A 131 5.80 10.81 -7.69
C ILE A 131 5.58 10.24 -6.29
N PHE A 132 4.33 10.10 -5.86
CA PHE A 132 4.02 9.74 -4.48
C PHE A 132 4.07 8.22 -4.19
N LEU A 133 4.14 7.35 -5.20
CA LEU A 133 4.48 5.94 -5.02
C LEU A 133 5.97 5.72 -4.73
N ILE A 134 6.88 6.66 -5.09
CA ILE A 134 8.31 6.55 -4.82
C ILE A 134 8.63 6.47 -3.32
N PRO A 135 8.18 7.41 -2.45
CA PRO A 135 8.43 7.32 -1.02
C PRO A 135 7.81 6.09 -0.37
N TYR A 136 6.67 5.60 -0.88
CA TYR A 136 6.10 4.33 -0.42
C TYR A 136 7.06 3.17 -0.70
N THR A 137 7.52 3.04 -1.92
CA THR A 137 8.45 1.99 -2.33
C THR A 137 9.75 2.06 -1.55
N ALA A 138 10.27 3.27 -1.31
CA ALA A 138 11.45 3.49 -0.47
C ALA A 138 11.23 2.97 0.97
N GLY A 139 10.07 3.25 1.57
CA GLY A 139 9.71 2.74 2.89
C GLY A 139 9.70 1.21 2.97
N VAL A 140 9.24 0.53 1.89
CA VAL A 140 9.28 -0.94 1.83
C VAL A 140 10.73 -1.45 1.78
N TYR A 141 11.60 -0.84 0.97
CA TYR A 141 13.03 -1.20 0.96
C TYR A 141 13.69 -0.97 2.31
N MET A 142 13.37 0.13 2.99
CA MET A 142 13.88 0.41 4.34
C MET A 142 13.50 -0.70 5.33
N GLY A 143 12.23 -1.08 5.37
CA GLY A 143 11.74 -2.08 6.32
C GLY A 143 12.36 -3.45 6.12
N ILE A 144 12.43 -3.91 4.86
CA ILE A 144 13.02 -5.22 4.57
C ILE A 144 14.53 -5.25 4.85
N SER A 145 15.24 -4.17 4.51
CA SER A 145 16.69 -4.10 4.68
C SER A 145 17.08 -4.14 6.16
N LYS A 146 16.34 -3.48 7.05
CA LYS A 146 16.56 -3.55 8.50
C LYS A 146 16.40 -4.96 9.07
N LEU A 147 15.42 -5.71 8.59
CA LEU A 147 15.23 -7.10 9.02
C LEU A 147 16.30 -8.05 8.46
N PHE A 148 16.75 -7.83 7.23
CA PHE A 148 17.86 -8.60 6.67
C PHE A 148 19.18 -8.30 7.40
N GLU A 149 19.43 -7.05 7.75
CA GLU A 149 20.57 -6.65 8.56
C GLU A 149 20.54 -7.39 9.91
N MET A 150 19.42 -7.39 10.61
CA MET A 150 19.24 -8.13 11.86
C MET A 150 19.36 -9.65 11.65
N GLY A 151 18.70 -10.21 10.63
CA GLY A 151 18.63 -11.66 10.44
C GLY A 151 19.92 -12.32 9.94
N PHE A 152 20.72 -11.62 9.12
CA PHE A 152 21.89 -12.14 8.44
C PHE A 152 23.21 -11.40 8.79
N GLY A 153 23.14 -10.26 9.46
CA GLY A 153 24.31 -9.41 9.72
C GLY A 153 24.90 -8.77 8.45
N ILE A 154 24.08 -8.66 7.37
CA ILE A 154 24.50 -8.03 6.12
C ILE A 154 24.20 -6.53 6.23
N PRO A 155 25.16 -5.62 5.87
CA PRO A 155 24.92 -4.19 5.93
C PRO A 155 23.67 -3.77 5.14
N TYR A 156 22.92 -2.83 5.70
CA TYR A 156 21.64 -2.34 5.22
C TYR A 156 21.63 -2.01 3.72
N GLU A 157 22.68 -1.34 3.23
CA GLU A 157 22.78 -0.86 1.85
C GLU A 157 22.81 -2.03 0.85
N TYR A 158 23.54 -3.10 1.15
CA TYR A 158 23.59 -4.29 0.30
C TYR A 158 22.25 -5.01 0.26
N CYS A 159 21.55 -5.08 1.41
CA CYS A 159 20.21 -5.66 1.47
C CYS A 159 19.23 -4.89 0.57
N ALA A 160 19.25 -3.56 0.64
CA ALA A 160 18.37 -2.71 -0.17
C ALA A 160 18.64 -2.90 -1.68
N ILE A 161 19.89 -2.95 -2.10
CA ILE A 161 20.29 -3.16 -3.50
C ILE A 161 19.88 -4.55 -4.00
N ILE A 162 20.13 -5.60 -3.23
CA ILE A 162 19.75 -6.98 -3.58
C ILE A 162 18.24 -7.08 -3.75
N MET A 163 17.46 -6.51 -2.85
CA MET A 163 16.00 -6.52 -2.93
C MET A 163 15.46 -5.74 -4.11
N ALA A 164 16.09 -4.60 -4.44
CA ALA A 164 15.74 -3.83 -5.62
C ALA A 164 15.97 -4.63 -6.92
N MET A 165 17.12 -5.30 -7.04
CA MET A 165 17.44 -6.16 -8.19
C MET A 165 16.47 -7.34 -8.31
N LEU A 166 16.16 -8.02 -7.21
CA LEU A 166 15.22 -9.15 -7.19
C LEU A 166 13.82 -8.71 -7.63
N THR A 167 13.35 -7.57 -7.12
CA THR A 167 12.05 -6.99 -7.51
C THR A 167 12.01 -6.71 -9.01
N ALA A 168 13.04 -6.08 -9.55
CA ALA A 168 13.14 -5.80 -10.98
C ALA A 168 13.02 -7.08 -11.81
N VAL A 169 13.79 -8.11 -11.46
CA VAL A 169 13.85 -9.37 -12.23
C VAL A 169 12.47 -10.02 -12.32
N TYR A 170 11.81 -10.29 -11.20
CA TYR A 170 10.57 -11.07 -11.26
C TYR A 170 9.36 -10.28 -11.80
N VAL A 171 9.30 -8.97 -11.57
CA VAL A 171 8.22 -8.11 -12.11
C VAL A 171 8.37 -7.95 -13.62
N ILE A 172 9.58 -7.68 -14.10
CA ILE A 172 9.87 -7.53 -15.55
C ILE A 172 9.53 -8.80 -16.31
N LEU A 173 9.80 -9.97 -15.74
CA LEU A 173 9.55 -11.26 -16.40
C LEU A 173 8.08 -11.63 -16.46
N GLY A 174 7.34 -11.45 -15.35
CA GLY A 174 6.05 -12.10 -15.16
C GLY A 174 4.80 -11.21 -15.19
N GLY A 175 4.93 -9.89 -15.02
CA GLY A 175 3.79 -8.97 -14.94
C GLY A 175 2.78 -9.33 -13.84
N TYR A 176 1.53 -8.85 -13.96
CA TYR A 176 0.49 -9.00 -12.93
C TYR A 176 0.14 -10.45 -12.56
N LYS A 177 0.13 -11.38 -13.53
CA LYS A 177 -0.22 -12.77 -13.21
C LYS A 177 0.83 -13.46 -12.36
N ALA A 178 2.12 -13.17 -12.60
CA ALA A 178 3.18 -13.69 -11.75
C ALA A 178 3.07 -13.12 -10.34
N THR A 179 2.77 -11.82 -10.21
CA THR A 179 2.57 -11.20 -8.89
C THR A 179 1.41 -11.84 -8.15
N ALA A 180 0.26 -12.06 -8.80
CA ALA A 180 -0.92 -12.65 -8.17
C ALA A 180 -0.69 -14.11 -7.70
N ILE A 181 0.06 -14.92 -8.46
CA ILE A 181 0.44 -16.28 -8.04
C ILE A 181 1.42 -16.23 -6.87
N ASN A 182 2.41 -15.35 -6.93
CA ASN A 182 3.35 -15.15 -5.84
C ASN A 182 2.63 -14.64 -4.59
N ASP A 183 1.69 -13.69 -4.71
CA ASP A 183 0.89 -13.18 -3.61
C ASP A 183 0.11 -14.30 -2.89
N PHE A 184 -0.38 -15.30 -3.63
CA PHE A 184 -1.05 -16.45 -3.05
C PHE A 184 -0.09 -17.31 -2.20
N ILE A 185 1.08 -17.68 -2.75
CA ILE A 185 2.10 -18.47 -2.04
C ILE A 185 2.60 -17.70 -0.82
N GLN A 186 2.95 -16.43 -1.04
CA GLN A 186 3.45 -15.52 -0.02
C GLN A 186 2.43 -15.26 1.08
N GLY A 187 1.15 -15.14 0.74
CA GLY A 187 0.07 -14.95 1.70
C GLY A 187 -0.07 -16.10 2.68
N ILE A 188 0.11 -17.34 2.24
CA ILE A 188 0.12 -18.50 3.13
C ILE A 188 1.29 -18.41 4.13
N ILE A 189 2.48 -18.06 3.64
CA ILE A 189 3.67 -17.87 4.48
C ILE A 189 3.43 -16.73 5.50
N MET A 190 2.79 -15.64 5.07
CA MET A 190 2.49 -14.49 5.93
C MET A 190 1.54 -14.87 7.07
N LEU A 191 0.43 -15.56 6.78
CA LEU A 191 -0.55 -15.95 7.80
C LEU A 191 0.06 -16.90 8.82
N PHE A 192 0.78 -17.92 8.36
CA PHE A 192 1.45 -18.87 9.25
C PHE A 192 2.58 -18.19 10.05
N GLY A 193 3.38 -17.37 9.39
CA GLY A 193 4.52 -16.69 10.00
C GLY A 193 4.11 -15.75 11.12
N ILE A 194 3.15 -14.85 10.87
CA ILE A 194 2.74 -13.87 11.89
C ILE A 194 2.10 -14.54 13.11
N THR A 195 1.26 -15.54 12.92
CA THR A 195 0.64 -16.26 14.04
C THR A 195 1.69 -16.99 14.89
N THR A 196 2.68 -17.62 14.25
CA THR A 196 3.76 -18.30 14.94
C THR A 196 4.64 -17.31 15.72
N VAL A 197 4.99 -16.18 15.10
CA VAL A 197 5.80 -15.14 15.76
C VAL A 197 5.10 -14.58 16.99
N ILE A 198 3.82 -14.23 16.88
CA ILE A 198 3.03 -13.75 18.01
C ILE A 198 3.02 -14.78 19.14
N ALA A 199 2.74 -16.04 18.83
CA ALA A 199 2.67 -17.11 19.83
C ALA A 199 4.00 -17.27 20.60
N VAL A 200 5.14 -17.24 19.90
CA VAL A 200 6.45 -17.40 20.52
C VAL A 200 6.87 -16.17 21.32
N VAL A 201 6.67 -14.96 20.76
CA VAL A 201 7.00 -13.71 21.47
C VAL A 201 6.21 -13.62 22.78
N LEU A 202 4.92 -13.92 22.76
CA LEU A 202 4.08 -13.91 23.96
C LEU A 202 4.47 -15.03 24.94
N HIS A 203 4.79 -16.22 24.44
CA HIS A 203 5.27 -17.32 25.29
C HIS A 203 6.55 -16.92 26.06
N ASN A 204 7.48 -16.24 25.41
CA ASN A 204 8.72 -15.75 26.03
C ASN A 204 8.46 -14.66 27.09
N GLN A 205 7.32 -13.97 27.03
CA GLN A 205 6.89 -12.98 28.02
C GLN A 205 6.06 -13.57 29.18
N GLY A 206 5.92 -14.89 29.25
CA GLY A 206 5.12 -15.59 30.28
C GLY A 206 3.66 -15.86 29.86
N GLY A 207 3.34 -15.67 28.57
CA GLY A 207 1.99 -15.80 28.01
C GLY A 207 1.26 -14.47 27.90
N LEU A 208 0.09 -14.51 27.24
CA LEU A 208 -0.67 -13.30 26.93
C LEU A 208 -1.08 -12.52 28.18
N THR A 209 -1.57 -13.22 29.22
CA THR A 209 -2.06 -12.58 30.46
C THR A 209 -0.95 -11.85 31.19
N GLU A 210 0.22 -12.48 31.30
CA GLU A 210 1.38 -11.88 31.96
C GLU A 210 1.95 -10.72 31.14
N ALA A 211 2.02 -10.87 29.82
CA ALA A 211 2.43 -9.79 28.93
C ALA A 211 1.53 -8.55 29.06
N ILE A 212 0.20 -8.73 29.13
CA ILE A 212 -0.75 -7.63 29.36
C ILE A 212 -0.55 -7.02 30.76
N ALA A 213 -0.32 -7.81 31.78
CA ALA A 213 -0.06 -7.32 33.12
C ALA A 213 1.21 -6.44 33.16
N LYS A 214 2.30 -6.90 32.56
CA LYS A 214 3.56 -6.13 32.40
C LYS A 214 3.33 -4.82 31.63
N MET A 215 2.50 -4.85 30.57
CA MET A 215 2.13 -3.63 29.83
C MET A 215 1.36 -2.63 30.71
N GLY A 216 0.58 -3.11 31.68
CA GLY A 216 -0.15 -2.25 32.64
C GLY A 216 0.80 -1.50 33.60
N GLU A 217 1.99 -2.02 33.83
CA GLU A 217 3.03 -1.40 34.66
C GLU A 217 3.96 -0.47 33.86
N ALA A 218 3.92 -0.55 32.53
CA ALA A 218 4.76 0.26 31.67
C ALA A 218 4.37 1.75 31.75
N VAL A 219 5.38 2.62 31.76
CA VAL A 219 5.22 4.08 31.83
C VAL A 219 5.95 4.75 30.66
N PRO A 220 5.56 5.98 30.27
CA PRO A 220 6.32 6.77 29.32
C PRO A 220 7.76 6.99 29.80
N THR A 221 8.72 6.90 28.89
CA THR A 221 10.12 7.21 29.19
C THR A 221 10.35 8.72 29.30
N ALA A 222 11.54 9.12 29.81
CA ALA A 222 11.89 10.55 29.89
C ALA A 222 11.81 11.22 28.50
N HIS A 223 12.26 10.54 27.46
CA HIS A 223 12.24 11.06 26.08
C HIS A 223 10.82 11.11 25.49
N ASP A 224 9.92 10.20 25.87
CA ASP A 224 8.51 10.27 25.49
C ASP A 224 7.84 11.53 26.03
N LEU A 225 8.20 11.97 27.24
CA LEU A 225 7.68 13.16 27.87
C LEU A 225 8.25 14.46 27.29
N GLU A 226 9.43 14.40 26.66
CA GLU A 226 10.03 15.53 25.93
C GLU A 226 9.37 15.74 24.55
N ASP A 227 8.57 14.78 24.05
CA ASP A 227 7.88 14.91 22.78
C ASP A 227 6.81 15.99 22.82
N LYS A 228 7.01 17.05 22.04
CA LYS A 228 6.10 18.20 21.93
C LYS A 228 4.72 17.87 21.36
N SER A 229 4.49 16.63 20.93
CA SER A 229 3.18 16.20 20.39
C SER A 229 2.07 16.18 21.43
N GLY A 230 2.42 16.20 22.73
CA GLY A 230 1.46 16.12 23.83
C GLY A 230 0.76 14.75 23.94
N LEU A 231 1.27 13.72 23.26
CA LEU A 231 0.68 12.38 23.21
C LEU A 231 0.44 11.79 24.62
N PHE A 232 1.37 12.04 25.54
CA PHE A 232 1.36 11.50 26.90
C PHE A 232 0.97 12.55 27.96
N ALA A 233 0.44 13.71 27.56
CA ALA A 233 0.09 14.80 28.48
C ALA A 233 -0.94 14.38 29.56
N ASN A 234 -1.84 13.45 29.22
CA ASN A 234 -2.88 12.93 30.12
C ASN A 234 -2.68 11.43 30.43
N PHE A 235 -1.46 10.93 30.36
CA PHE A 235 -1.17 9.52 30.58
C PHE A 235 -1.56 9.09 31.99
N GLN A 236 -2.22 7.93 32.09
CA GLN A 236 -2.58 7.26 33.33
C GLN A 236 -1.94 5.86 33.40
N ALA A 237 -1.66 5.40 34.61
CA ALA A 237 -1.16 4.05 34.82
C ALA A 237 -2.12 3.02 34.21
N GLY A 238 -1.57 2.09 33.44
CA GLY A 238 -2.36 1.07 32.73
C GLY A 238 -2.81 1.45 31.31
N ASP A 239 -2.57 2.68 30.84
CA ASP A 239 -3.00 3.12 29.50
C ASP A 239 -2.41 2.25 28.38
N PHE A 240 -1.16 1.76 28.52
CA PHE A 240 -0.56 0.91 27.50
C PHE A 240 -1.17 -0.50 27.43
N ALA A 241 -1.84 -0.97 28.49
CA ALA A 241 -2.62 -2.21 28.48
C ALA A 241 -4.09 -1.98 28.11
N SER A 242 -4.54 -0.72 28.07
CA SER A 242 -5.92 -0.36 27.77
C SER A 242 -6.22 -0.46 26.28
N TRP A 243 -7.47 -0.82 25.97
CA TRP A 243 -8.00 -0.77 24.60
C TRP A 243 -8.16 0.66 24.06
N PHE A 244 -8.24 1.67 24.92
CA PHE A 244 -8.34 3.07 24.52
C PHE A 244 -6.97 3.75 24.38
N GLY A 245 -5.97 3.27 25.13
CA GLY A 245 -4.61 3.77 25.09
C GLY A 245 -4.46 5.22 25.59
N PRO A 246 -3.23 5.77 25.51
CA PRO A 246 -2.94 7.10 26.03
C PRO A 246 -3.51 8.26 25.19
N ALA A 247 -3.80 8.05 23.89
CA ALA A 247 -4.23 9.11 22.98
C ALA A 247 -5.21 8.61 21.89
N PRO A 248 -6.49 8.36 22.24
CA PRO A 248 -7.48 7.76 21.32
C PRO A 248 -7.74 8.59 20.05
N LEU A 249 -7.74 9.92 20.13
CA LEU A 249 -7.98 10.78 18.96
C LEU A 249 -6.83 10.73 17.96
N SER A 250 -5.59 10.71 18.43
CA SER A 250 -4.42 10.56 17.57
C SER A 250 -4.40 9.17 16.92
N LEU A 251 -4.75 8.13 17.67
CA LEU A 251 -4.92 6.77 17.15
C LEU A 251 -5.98 6.70 16.05
N LEU A 252 -7.10 7.42 16.21
CA LEU A 252 -8.15 7.49 15.20
C LEU A 252 -7.62 8.06 13.88
N GLY A 253 -6.76 9.07 13.90
CA GLY A 253 -6.09 9.60 12.71
C GLY A 253 -5.28 8.52 11.97
N VAL A 254 -4.56 7.68 12.71
CA VAL A 254 -3.82 6.54 12.14
C VAL A 254 -4.77 5.51 11.53
N VAL A 255 -5.86 5.16 12.23
CA VAL A 255 -6.88 4.23 11.72
C VAL A 255 -7.50 4.75 10.43
N VAL A 256 -7.86 6.03 10.38
CA VAL A 256 -8.41 6.66 9.17
C VAL A 256 -7.41 6.60 8.02
N LEU A 257 -6.17 7.04 8.24
CA LEU A 257 -5.12 7.01 7.22
C LEU A 257 -4.93 5.60 6.64
N THR A 258 -4.76 4.61 7.50
CA THR A 258 -4.40 3.26 7.07
C THR A 258 -5.57 2.46 6.52
N SER A 259 -6.79 2.73 6.96
CA SER A 259 -7.99 2.01 6.53
C SER A 259 -8.64 2.63 5.30
N LEU A 260 -8.98 3.94 5.33
CA LEU A 260 -9.57 4.62 4.18
C LEU A 260 -8.54 4.90 3.08
N GLY A 261 -7.28 5.09 3.41
CA GLY A 261 -6.23 5.36 2.44
C GLY A 261 -6.19 4.35 1.30
N THR A 262 -6.39 3.07 1.63
CA THR A 262 -6.37 1.99 0.64
C THR A 262 -7.43 2.11 -0.46
N TRP A 263 -8.53 2.84 -0.22
CA TRP A 263 -9.59 3.06 -1.21
C TRP A 263 -9.19 4.08 -2.29
N GLY A 264 -8.20 4.92 -2.01
CA GLY A 264 -7.66 5.91 -2.93
C GLY A 264 -6.30 5.56 -3.53
N LEU A 265 -5.72 4.42 -3.16
CA LEU A 265 -4.42 4.01 -3.67
C LEU A 265 -4.55 3.25 -5.01
N PRO A 266 -3.89 3.71 -6.09
CA PRO A 266 -4.03 3.11 -7.42
C PRO A 266 -3.70 1.62 -7.46
N GLN A 267 -2.66 1.16 -6.75
CA GLN A 267 -2.25 -0.24 -6.70
C GLN A 267 -3.23 -1.14 -5.95
N MET A 268 -4.00 -0.59 -5.00
CA MET A 268 -5.05 -1.33 -4.29
C MET A 268 -6.33 -1.43 -5.13
N VAL A 269 -6.79 -0.28 -5.63
CA VAL A 269 -7.99 -0.17 -6.46
C VAL A 269 -7.84 -0.95 -7.78
N GLY A 270 -6.65 -0.95 -8.37
CA GLY A 270 -6.33 -1.70 -9.60
C GLY A 270 -6.62 -3.20 -9.50
N LYS A 271 -6.62 -3.78 -8.29
CA LYS A 271 -6.96 -5.19 -8.08
C LYS A 271 -8.42 -5.52 -8.35
N PHE A 272 -9.33 -4.55 -8.16
CA PHE A 272 -10.73 -4.71 -8.55
C PHE A 272 -10.94 -4.71 -10.07
N TYR A 273 -10.02 -4.12 -10.85
CA TYR A 273 -10.09 -4.12 -12.32
C TYR A 273 -9.85 -5.51 -12.92
N SER A 274 -9.10 -6.37 -12.23
CA SER A 274 -8.73 -7.71 -12.68
C SER A 274 -9.75 -8.81 -12.34
N ILE A 275 -10.82 -8.49 -11.59
CA ILE A 275 -11.83 -9.46 -11.13
C ILE A 275 -12.58 -10.06 -12.31
N THR A 276 -12.68 -11.40 -12.38
CA THR A 276 -13.35 -12.14 -13.45
C THR A 276 -14.87 -12.02 -13.40
N ASP A 277 -15.46 -12.34 -12.26
CA ASP A 277 -16.91 -12.41 -12.09
C ASP A 277 -17.38 -11.87 -10.72
N GLU A 278 -18.70 -11.71 -10.54
CA GLU A 278 -19.27 -11.21 -9.29
C GLU A 278 -19.14 -12.21 -8.13
N SER A 279 -19.08 -13.51 -8.41
CA SER A 279 -18.90 -14.53 -7.36
C SER A 279 -17.53 -14.40 -6.70
N ALA A 280 -16.53 -13.94 -7.46
CA ALA A 280 -15.20 -13.63 -6.98
C ALA A 280 -15.19 -12.51 -5.92
N ILE A 281 -16.13 -11.57 -6.01
CA ILE A 281 -16.24 -10.46 -5.05
C ILE A 281 -16.58 -10.98 -3.67
N ARG A 282 -17.61 -11.84 -3.55
CA ARG A 282 -18.02 -12.39 -2.24
C ARG A 282 -16.91 -13.21 -1.58
N ARG A 283 -16.22 -14.07 -2.34
CA ARG A 283 -15.09 -14.84 -1.84
C ARG A 283 -13.91 -13.93 -1.49
N GLY A 284 -13.62 -12.97 -2.35
CA GLY A 284 -12.59 -11.96 -2.12
C GLY A 284 -12.81 -11.18 -0.84
N THR A 285 -14.05 -10.74 -0.58
CA THR A 285 -14.42 -10.03 0.65
C THR A 285 -14.06 -10.84 1.90
N ILE A 286 -14.46 -12.10 1.98
CA ILE A 286 -14.22 -12.93 3.16
C ILE A 286 -12.73 -13.20 3.35
N ILE A 287 -12.06 -13.67 2.30
CA ILE A 287 -10.65 -14.08 2.37
C ILE A 287 -9.75 -12.90 2.71
N SER A 288 -9.91 -11.77 2.00
CA SER A 288 -9.07 -10.59 2.24
C SER A 288 -9.32 -9.95 3.60
N THR A 289 -10.56 -10.00 4.12
CA THR A 289 -10.88 -9.49 5.46
C THR A 289 -10.23 -10.32 6.55
N ILE A 290 -10.31 -11.65 6.45
CA ILE A 290 -9.62 -12.56 7.39
C ILE A 290 -8.11 -12.33 7.29
N PHE A 291 -7.58 -12.20 6.07
CA PHE A 291 -6.17 -11.93 5.87
C PHE A 291 -5.73 -10.59 6.48
N ALA A 292 -6.50 -9.52 6.29
CA ALA A 292 -6.21 -8.22 6.87
C ALA A 292 -6.25 -8.25 8.41
N LEU A 293 -7.22 -8.98 9.00
CA LEU A 293 -7.33 -9.12 10.44
C LEU A 293 -6.15 -9.90 11.03
N VAL A 294 -5.80 -11.04 10.46
CA VAL A 294 -4.71 -11.90 10.97
C VAL A 294 -3.34 -11.33 10.60
N GLY A 295 -3.14 -10.92 9.35
CA GLY A 295 -1.87 -10.40 8.85
C GLY A 295 -1.55 -9.02 9.43
N ALA A 296 -2.23 -7.98 8.96
CA ALA A 296 -1.99 -6.62 9.43
C ALA A 296 -2.39 -6.44 10.89
N GLY A 297 -3.55 -6.99 11.31
CA GLY A 297 -4.00 -6.95 12.71
C GLY A 297 -3.01 -7.62 13.65
N GLY A 298 -2.47 -8.77 13.27
CA GLY A 298 -1.43 -9.46 14.02
C GLY A 298 -0.15 -8.63 14.19
N CYS A 299 0.25 -7.87 13.17
CA CYS A 299 1.41 -6.97 13.29
C CYS A 299 1.20 -5.89 14.35
N TYR A 300 0.08 -5.18 14.30
CA TYR A 300 -0.23 -4.13 15.28
C TYR A 300 -0.42 -4.69 16.68
N PHE A 301 -1.03 -5.88 16.79
CA PHE A 301 -1.16 -6.57 18.06
C PHE A 301 0.22 -6.94 18.63
N LEU A 302 1.11 -7.53 17.82
CA LEU A 302 2.50 -7.82 18.22
C LEU A 302 3.24 -6.54 18.63
N GLY A 303 3.17 -5.50 17.81
CA GLY A 303 3.80 -4.21 18.06
C GLY A 303 3.33 -3.57 19.36
N GLY A 304 2.07 -3.81 19.77
CA GLY A 304 1.49 -3.34 21.04
C GLY A 304 2.29 -3.75 22.28
N PHE A 305 3.05 -4.83 22.21
CA PHE A 305 3.95 -5.29 23.27
C PHE A 305 5.37 -4.72 23.16
N GLY A 306 5.64 -3.78 22.26
CA GLY A 306 6.98 -3.23 22.03
C GLY A 306 7.65 -2.65 23.27
N ARG A 307 6.88 -2.12 24.21
CA ARG A 307 7.40 -1.57 25.49
C ARG A 307 7.92 -2.60 26.49
N LEU A 308 7.66 -3.88 26.26
CA LEU A 308 8.25 -4.98 27.04
C LEU A 308 9.70 -5.32 26.63
N PHE A 309 10.19 -4.65 25.59
CA PHE A 309 11.52 -4.83 25.03
C PHE A 309 12.38 -3.58 25.25
N PRO A 310 13.70 -3.66 25.03
CA PRO A 310 14.59 -2.53 25.25
C PRO A 310 14.14 -1.27 24.52
N GLU A 311 14.33 -0.14 25.18
CA GLU A 311 14.03 1.18 24.62
C GLU A 311 14.79 1.38 23.29
N PRO A 312 14.14 1.83 22.22
CA PRO A 312 14.80 2.09 20.96
C PRO A 312 15.80 3.24 21.10
N ALA A 313 16.89 3.19 20.33
CA ALA A 313 17.90 4.24 20.36
C ALA A 313 17.29 5.63 20.11
N PHE A 314 17.58 6.57 20.99
CA PHE A 314 17.13 7.96 20.87
C PHE A 314 18.24 8.80 20.25
N SER A 315 17.92 9.51 19.16
CA SER A 315 18.83 10.44 18.52
C SER A 315 18.69 11.83 19.14
N ILE A 316 19.68 12.26 19.92
CA ILE A 316 19.74 13.60 20.53
C ILE A 316 19.69 14.69 19.45
N VAL A 317 20.36 14.49 18.31
CA VAL A 317 20.41 15.47 17.20
C VAL A 317 19.05 15.65 16.52
N LYS A 318 18.29 14.56 16.35
CA LYS A 318 16.98 14.55 15.69
C LYS A 318 15.81 14.64 16.67
N HIS A 319 16.06 14.58 17.99
CA HIS A 319 15.04 14.47 19.04
C HIS A 319 13.96 13.42 18.73
N LYS A 320 14.36 12.24 18.26
CA LYS A 320 13.44 11.16 17.83
C LYS A 320 14.01 9.79 18.11
N TYR A 321 13.11 8.85 18.44
CA TYR A 321 13.44 7.43 18.54
C TYR A 321 13.68 6.78 17.18
N ALA A 322 14.52 5.75 17.15
CA ALA A 322 14.66 4.85 16.02
C ALA A 322 13.51 3.83 15.98
N TYR A 323 12.28 4.29 15.80
CA TYR A 323 11.07 3.45 15.84
C TYR A 323 11.14 2.21 14.95
N ASP A 324 11.83 2.29 13.81
CA ASP A 324 11.97 1.17 12.88
C ASP A 324 12.89 0.05 13.41
N SER A 325 13.52 0.21 14.58
CA SER A 325 14.32 -0.82 15.26
C SER A 325 13.53 -1.61 16.30
N ILE A 326 12.33 -1.18 16.68
CA ILE A 326 11.55 -1.81 17.76
C ILE A 326 11.21 -3.25 17.42
N VAL A 327 10.54 -3.49 16.28
CA VAL A 327 10.17 -4.85 15.88
C VAL A 327 11.40 -5.73 15.65
N PRO A 328 12.45 -5.31 14.94
CA PRO A 328 13.71 -6.07 14.89
C PRO A 328 14.22 -6.47 16.28
N SER A 329 14.28 -5.56 17.26
CA SER A 329 14.75 -5.89 18.62
C SER A 329 13.85 -6.89 19.35
N MET A 330 12.53 -6.85 19.14
CA MET A 330 11.60 -7.85 19.68
C MET A 330 11.88 -9.27 19.16
N LEU A 331 12.47 -9.39 17.97
CA LEU A 331 12.71 -10.64 17.25
C LEU A 331 14.15 -11.16 17.40
N GLU A 332 15.07 -10.32 17.87
CA GLU A 332 16.50 -10.64 17.94
C GLU A 332 16.81 -11.85 18.81
N THR A 333 16.03 -12.07 19.87
CA THR A 333 16.19 -13.18 20.81
C THR A 333 15.57 -14.50 20.33
N LEU A 334 14.92 -14.52 19.16
CA LEU A 334 14.29 -15.73 18.64
C LEU A 334 15.32 -16.75 18.14
N PRO A 335 15.02 -18.06 18.23
CA PRO A 335 15.85 -19.09 17.62
C PRO A 335 16.02 -18.92 16.11
N ASP A 336 17.16 -19.36 15.56
CA ASP A 336 17.52 -19.22 14.13
C ASP A 336 16.42 -19.67 13.16
N VAL A 337 15.68 -20.73 13.48
CA VAL A 337 14.57 -21.22 12.62
C VAL A 337 13.41 -20.23 12.58
N LEU A 338 13.11 -19.59 13.70
CA LEU A 338 12.06 -18.57 13.77
C LEU A 338 12.50 -17.25 13.13
N ILE A 339 13.75 -16.87 13.26
CA ILE A 339 14.32 -15.74 12.51
C ILE A 339 14.21 -16.02 11.00
N ALA A 340 14.50 -17.23 10.55
CA ALA A 340 14.31 -17.60 9.14
C ALA A 340 12.84 -17.44 8.71
N LEU A 341 11.88 -17.88 9.53
CA LEU A 341 10.44 -17.70 9.25
C LEU A 341 10.04 -16.22 9.20
N VAL A 342 10.56 -15.39 10.11
CA VAL A 342 10.34 -13.92 10.09
C VAL A 342 10.90 -13.29 8.81
N VAL A 343 12.11 -13.69 8.42
CA VAL A 343 12.73 -13.21 7.19
C VAL A 343 11.86 -13.58 5.97
N LEU A 344 11.39 -14.82 5.90
CA LEU A 344 10.48 -15.26 4.81
C LEU A 344 9.14 -14.52 4.84
N LEU A 345 8.58 -14.31 6.03
CA LEU A 345 7.36 -13.54 6.25
C LEU A 345 7.48 -12.13 5.66
N VAL A 346 8.52 -11.41 6.04
CA VAL A 346 8.71 -10.00 5.62
C VAL A 346 9.18 -9.91 4.18
N LEU A 347 9.99 -10.85 3.72
CA LEU A 347 10.37 -10.97 2.32
C LEU A 347 9.12 -11.15 1.43
N SER A 348 8.24 -12.09 1.81
CA SER A 348 6.97 -12.33 1.15
C SER A 348 6.11 -11.07 1.08
N ALA A 349 5.91 -10.42 2.23
CA ALA A 349 5.11 -9.21 2.36
C ALA A 349 5.65 -8.04 1.51
N SER A 350 6.95 -7.87 1.52
CA SER A 350 7.61 -6.78 0.80
C SER A 350 7.62 -7.00 -0.70
N MET A 351 7.89 -8.22 -1.16
CA MET A 351 7.91 -8.53 -2.59
C MET A 351 6.53 -8.36 -3.23
N SER A 352 5.45 -8.78 -2.54
CA SER A 352 4.07 -8.56 -2.97
C SER A 352 3.77 -7.06 -3.15
N THR A 353 4.11 -6.26 -2.13
CA THR A 353 3.88 -4.81 -2.16
C THR A 353 4.73 -4.12 -3.23
N LEU A 354 6.03 -4.41 -3.29
CA LEU A 354 6.95 -3.83 -4.29
C LEU A 354 6.49 -4.12 -5.72
N ALA A 355 6.07 -5.35 -6.01
CA ALA A 355 5.54 -5.70 -7.32
C ALA A 355 4.34 -4.85 -7.73
N SER A 356 3.39 -4.70 -6.81
CA SER A 356 2.19 -3.90 -7.06
C SER A 356 2.51 -2.42 -7.29
N LEU A 357 3.40 -1.83 -6.48
CA LEU A 357 3.81 -0.43 -6.59
C LEU A 357 4.53 -0.14 -7.91
N VAL A 358 5.51 -0.98 -8.24
CA VAL A 358 6.36 -0.80 -9.42
C VAL A 358 5.55 -1.03 -10.70
N LEU A 359 4.67 -2.02 -10.72
CA LEU A 359 3.80 -2.31 -11.87
C LEU A 359 2.80 -1.16 -12.09
N THR A 360 2.15 -0.68 -11.01
CA THR A 360 1.19 0.44 -11.09
C THR A 360 1.88 1.71 -11.58
N SER A 361 3.03 2.07 -10.99
CA SER A 361 3.78 3.27 -11.37
C SER A 361 4.20 3.25 -12.84
N SER A 362 4.77 2.13 -13.31
CA SER A 362 5.23 2.00 -14.69
C SER A 362 4.07 1.94 -15.70
N SER A 363 2.96 1.28 -15.36
CA SER A 363 1.79 1.20 -16.24
C SER A 363 1.10 2.55 -16.39
N THR A 364 0.91 3.30 -15.32
CA THR A 364 0.29 4.64 -15.38
C THR A 364 1.14 5.60 -16.22
N MET A 365 2.45 5.63 -16.03
CA MET A 365 3.35 6.47 -16.84
C MET A 365 3.33 6.07 -18.32
N THR A 366 3.35 4.78 -18.60
CA THR A 366 3.36 4.30 -19.99
C THR A 366 2.04 4.57 -20.69
N LEU A 367 0.91 4.17 -20.09
CA LEU A 367 -0.39 4.15 -20.75
C LEU A 367 -1.07 5.53 -20.75
N ASP A 368 -0.90 6.28 -19.65
CA ASP A 368 -1.67 7.50 -19.41
C ASP A 368 -0.87 8.78 -19.69
N LEU A 369 0.46 8.67 -19.82
CA LEU A 369 1.30 9.82 -20.18
C LEU A 369 1.99 9.64 -21.53
N ILE A 370 2.77 8.56 -21.74
CA ILE A 370 3.62 8.38 -22.94
C ILE A 370 2.81 7.99 -24.17
N TYR A 371 1.85 7.06 -24.02
CA TYR A 371 1.03 6.54 -25.13
C TYR A 371 -0.42 7.06 -25.11
N ARG A 372 -0.68 8.18 -24.45
CA ARG A 372 -2.00 8.82 -24.32
C ARG A 372 -2.70 9.05 -25.65
N ASP A 373 -2.01 9.70 -26.59
CA ASP A 373 -2.62 10.17 -27.84
C ASP A 373 -2.92 9.05 -28.86
N LYS A 374 -2.34 7.86 -28.66
CA LYS A 374 -2.54 6.73 -29.56
C LYS A 374 -3.86 5.96 -29.30
N LYS A 375 -4.48 6.14 -28.12
CA LYS A 375 -5.78 5.54 -27.82
C LYS A 375 -6.90 6.20 -28.68
N SER A 376 -6.75 7.49 -29.00
CA SER A 376 -7.65 8.20 -29.92
C SER A 376 -7.49 7.76 -31.39
N GLN A 377 -6.26 7.40 -31.79
CA GLN A 377 -5.99 6.96 -33.17
C GLN A 377 -6.33 5.49 -33.43
N GLU A 378 -6.31 4.63 -32.40
CA GLU A 378 -6.75 3.22 -32.51
C GLU A 378 -8.28 3.09 -32.66
N GLY A 379 -9.06 4.15 -32.29
CA GLY A 379 -10.52 4.21 -32.46
C GLY A 379 -11.02 4.97 -33.69
N GLU A 380 -10.16 5.69 -34.42
CA GLU A 380 -10.51 6.57 -35.54
C GLU A 380 -9.93 6.15 -36.89
N VAL A 381 -9.46 4.90 -37.04
CA VAL A 381 -9.16 4.40 -38.38
C VAL A 381 -10.49 3.97 -39.01
N GLU A 382 -11.18 4.95 -39.61
CA GLU A 382 -12.30 4.67 -40.52
C GLU A 382 -11.82 3.69 -41.61
N GLY A 383 -12.24 2.44 -41.52
CA GLY A 383 -12.31 1.52 -42.67
C GLY A 383 -11.04 0.78 -43.07
N GLY A 384 -9.98 0.78 -42.28
CA GLY A 384 -8.77 0.00 -42.56
C GLY A 384 -8.54 -1.08 -41.50
N GLU A 385 -8.49 -2.36 -41.87
CA GLU A 385 -8.00 -3.43 -41.03
C GLU A 385 -6.56 -3.09 -40.60
N ILE A 386 -6.36 -2.87 -39.29
CA ILE A 386 -5.00 -2.73 -38.74
C ILE A 386 -4.34 -4.08 -38.91
N ASP A 387 -3.24 -4.12 -39.66
CA ASP A 387 -2.42 -5.33 -39.79
C ASP A 387 -2.06 -5.83 -38.38
N ASP A 388 -2.54 -7.03 -38.03
CA ASP A 388 -2.33 -7.67 -36.72
C ASP A 388 -0.85 -7.64 -36.29
N THR A 389 0.08 -7.64 -37.27
CA THR A 389 1.52 -7.55 -37.00
C THR A 389 1.96 -6.17 -36.49
N VAL A 390 1.28 -5.10 -36.91
CA VAL A 390 1.55 -3.73 -36.45
C VAL A 390 0.99 -3.53 -35.04
N ALA A 391 -0.23 -4.01 -34.80
CA ALA A 391 -0.86 -3.96 -33.48
C ALA A 391 0.01 -4.71 -32.44
N GLU A 392 0.48 -5.91 -32.76
CA GLU A 392 1.36 -6.69 -31.88
C GLU A 392 2.70 -5.96 -31.62
N LYS A 393 3.30 -5.32 -32.62
CA LYS A 393 4.53 -4.53 -32.42
C LYS A 393 4.32 -3.35 -31.48
N ILE A 394 3.19 -2.65 -31.56
CA ILE A 394 2.85 -1.53 -30.68
C ILE A 394 2.68 -2.03 -29.24
N GLU A 395 1.95 -3.13 -29.04
CA GLU A 395 1.75 -3.73 -27.72
C GLU A 395 3.09 -4.15 -27.07
N ARG A 396 3.95 -4.82 -27.84
CA ARG A 396 5.29 -5.20 -27.38
C ARG A 396 6.15 -3.99 -27.02
N ARG A 397 6.04 -2.88 -27.75
CA ARG A 397 6.76 -1.63 -27.47
C ARG A 397 6.26 -0.98 -26.20
N LYS A 398 4.93 -0.94 -25.96
CA LYS A 398 4.34 -0.45 -24.71
C LYS A 398 4.88 -1.25 -23.51
N VAL A 399 4.88 -2.58 -23.60
CA VAL A 399 5.42 -3.46 -22.53
C VAL A 399 6.91 -3.24 -22.32
N LEU A 400 7.71 -3.01 -23.38
CA LEU A 400 9.13 -2.71 -23.25
C LEU A 400 9.35 -1.38 -22.48
N VAL A 401 8.59 -0.34 -22.81
CA VAL A 401 8.66 0.96 -22.12
C VAL A 401 8.29 0.81 -20.65
N MET A 402 7.23 0.01 -20.32
CA MET A 402 6.90 -0.30 -18.92
C MET A 402 8.08 -0.93 -18.19
N ARG A 403 8.77 -1.89 -18.80
CA ARG A 403 9.94 -2.56 -18.20
C ARG A 403 11.09 -1.61 -17.93
N VAL A 404 11.35 -0.67 -18.83
CA VAL A 404 12.36 0.40 -18.62
C VAL A 404 11.95 1.32 -17.47
N LEU A 405 10.68 1.72 -17.44
CA LEU A 405 10.16 2.57 -16.35
C LEU A 405 10.14 1.86 -14.99
N ILE A 406 9.97 0.54 -14.96
CA ILE A 406 10.14 -0.26 -13.74
C ILE A 406 11.54 -0.06 -13.16
N VAL A 407 12.58 -0.22 -13.97
CA VAL A 407 13.97 -0.05 -13.51
C VAL A 407 14.19 1.39 -13.02
N PHE A 408 13.75 2.37 -13.79
CA PHE A 408 13.89 3.79 -13.44
C PHE A 408 13.21 4.12 -12.10
N PHE A 409 11.98 3.65 -11.90
CA PHE A 409 11.22 3.84 -10.67
C PHE A 409 11.90 3.18 -9.46
N ILE A 410 12.42 1.95 -9.64
CA ILE A 410 13.15 1.21 -8.60
C ILE A 410 14.41 1.99 -8.19
N VAL A 411 15.19 2.50 -9.16
CA VAL A 411 16.40 3.27 -8.87
C VAL A 411 16.09 4.53 -8.07
N LEU A 412 15.06 5.30 -8.46
CA LEU A 412 14.64 6.49 -7.71
C LEU A 412 14.22 6.14 -6.27
N SER A 413 13.45 5.08 -6.11
CA SER A 413 12.99 4.65 -4.78
C SER A 413 14.16 4.15 -3.91
N LEU A 414 15.12 3.45 -4.52
CA LEU A 414 16.32 2.96 -3.83
C LEU A 414 17.21 4.13 -3.37
N MET A 415 17.35 5.19 -4.16
CA MET A 415 18.13 6.39 -3.77
C MET A 415 17.56 7.01 -2.49
N ILE A 416 16.23 7.08 -2.35
CA ILE A 416 15.58 7.56 -1.12
C ILE A 416 15.78 6.57 0.02
N ALA A 417 15.68 5.26 -0.24
CA ALA A 417 15.85 4.22 0.78
C ALA A 417 17.28 4.21 1.37
N LEU A 418 18.30 4.47 0.55
CA LEU A 418 19.69 4.54 1.00
C LEU A 418 19.99 5.77 1.87
N ASN A 419 19.25 6.88 1.67
CA ASN A 419 19.40 8.12 2.44
C ASN A 419 18.03 8.63 2.90
N PRO A 420 17.37 7.93 3.83
CA PRO A 420 15.99 8.22 4.16
C PRO A 420 15.84 9.56 4.89
N PRO A 421 15.02 10.49 4.39
CA PRO A 421 14.79 11.79 5.03
C PRO A 421 13.92 11.67 6.28
N GLN A 422 13.11 10.61 6.39
CA GLN A 422 12.12 10.39 7.44
C GLN A 422 12.04 8.90 7.83
N PHE A 423 11.38 8.61 8.96
CA PHE A 423 11.02 7.22 9.32
C PHE A 423 9.98 6.65 8.35
N ILE A 424 9.89 5.32 8.31
CA ILE A 424 8.99 4.59 7.41
C ILE A 424 7.55 5.11 7.53
N ALA A 425 7.00 5.22 8.74
CA ALA A 425 5.62 5.65 8.93
C ALA A 425 5.35 7.09 8.46
N GLN A 426 6.33 7.98 8.54
CA GLN A 426 6.20 9.37 8.05
C GLN A 426 6.25 9.43 6.53
N LEU A 427 7.13 8.65 5.88
CA LEU A 427 7.15 8.53 4.41
C LEU A 427 5.81 8.02 3.88
N MET A 428 5.18 7.09 4.63
CA MET A 428 3.85 6.60 4.30
C MET A 428 2.77 7.65 4.46
N GLY A 429 2.82 8.43 5.54
CA GLY A 429 1.88 9.54 5.76
C GLY A 429 1.90 10.55 4.62
N ILE A 430 3.10 10.89 4.11
CA ILE A 430 3.29 11.76 2.94
C ILE A 430 2.72 11.10 1.66
N SER A 431 3.12 9.87 1.39
CA SER A 431 2.70 9.15 0.18
C SER A 431 1.17 8.94 0.13
N TRP A 432 0.61 8.37 1.18
CA TRP A 432 -0.82 8.06 1.24
C TRP A 432 -1.67 9.32 1.41
N GLY A 433 -1.16 10.32 2.13
CA GLY A 433 -1.82 11.63 2.28
C GLY A 433 -2.02 12.31 0.93
N ALA A 434 -0.99 12.36 0.10
CA ALA A 434 -1.09 12.94 -1.23
C ALA A 434 -1.95 12.09 -2.19
N LEU A 435 -1.70 10.78 -2.26
CA LEU A 435 -2.42 9.87 -3.18
C LEU A 435 -3.90 9.75 -2.81
N ALA A 436 -4.19 9.28 -1.61
CA ALA A 436 -5.57 9.05 -1.21
C ALA A 436 -6.31 10.37 -0.91
N GLY A 437 -5.59 11.41 -0.44
CA GLY A 437 -6.15 12.75 -0.32
C GLY A 437 -6.62 13.35 -1.65
N ALA A 438 -5.89 13.05 -2.74
CA ALA A 438 -6.29 13.46 -4.09
C ALA A 438 -7.35 12.54 -4.71
N PHE A 439 -7.22 11.22 -4.56
CA PHE A 439 -7.93 10.24 -5.39
C PHE A 439 -9.16 9.63 -4.73
N LEU A 440 -9.18 9.46 -3.40
CA LEU A 440 -10.22 8.72 -2.68
C LEU A 440 -11.62 9.29 -2.94
N ALA A 441 -11.81 10.57 -2.64
CA ALA A 441 -13.12 11.19 -2.76
C ALA A 441 -13.61 11.26 -4.21
N PRO A 442 -12.86 11.74 -5.20
CA PRO A 442 -13.33 11.79 -6.57
C PRO A 442 -13.49 10.39 -7.19
N PHE A 443 -12.73 9.39 -6.77
CA PHE A 443 -12.92 8.02 -7.23
C PHE A 443 -14.22 7.42 -6.66
N LEU A 444 -14.39 7.42 -5.34
CA LEU A 444 -15.58 6.85 -4.69
C LEU A 444 -16.85 7.56 -5.13
N LEU A 445 -16.89 8.91 -5.04
CA LEU A 445 -18.05 9.66 -5.47
C LEU A 445 -18.29 9.55 -6.98
N GLY A 446 -17.23 9.39 -7.77
CA GLY A 446 -17.33 9.14 -9.21
C GLY A 446 -18.03 7.84 -9.57
N LEU A 447 -17.94 6.81 -8.72
CA LEU A 447 -18.67 5.54 -8.90
C LEU A 447 -20.15 5.62 -8.50
N TYR A 448 -20.51 6.53 -7.59
CA TYR A 448 -21.82 6.55 -6.96
C TYR A 448 -22.66 7.77 -7.32
N TRP A 449 -22.05 8.92 -7.53
CA TRP A 449 -22.75 10.19 -7.70
C TRP A 449 -22.56 10.79 -9.09
N LYS A 450 -23.65 10.89 -9.82
CA LYS A 450 -23.69 11.48 -11.17
C LYS A 450 -23.33 12.99 -11.17
N GLY A 451 -23.44 13.66 -10.03
CA GLY A 451 -23.27 15.10 -9.86
C GLY A 451 -21.83 15.60 -9.70
N VAL A 452 -20.84 14.74 -9.64
CA VAL A 452 -19.42 15.14 -9.52
C VAL A 452 -18.97 15.87 -10.77
N THR A 453 -18.30 17.02 -10.58
CA THR A 453 -17.83 17.87 -11.69
C THR A 453 -16.31 17.76 -11.88
N ARG A 454 -15.82 18.09 -13.09
CA ARG A 454 -14.38 18.12 -13.40
C ARG A 454 -13.60 19.04 -12.46
N ILE A 455 -14.16 20.25 -12.23
CA ILE A 455 -13.53 21.27 -11.38
C ILE A 455 -13.41 20.76 -9.95
N ALA A 456 -14.38 20.02 -9.46
CA ALA A 456 -14.31 19.43 -8.12
C ALA A 456 -13.19 18.37 -8.00
N VAL A 457 -12.95 17.59 -9.06
CA VAL A 457 -11.83 16.63 -9.08
C VAL A 457 -10.48 17.35 -9.07
N TRP A 458 -10.32 18.41 -9.90
CA TRP A 458 -9.13 19.24 -9.88
C TRP A 458 -8.91 19.89 -8.51
N ALA A 459 -9.96 20.42 -7.89
CA ALA A 459 -9.88 21.00 -6.55
C ALA A 459 -9.43 19.96 -5.50
N CYS A 460 -9.90 18.71 -5.61
CA CYS A 460 -9.48 17.63 -4.72
C CYS A 460 -8.01 17.22 -4.95
N PHE A 461 -7.54 17.19 -6.19
CA PHE A 461 -6.12 16.93 -6.49
C PHE A 461 -5.23 18.03 -5.88
N VAL A 462 -5.61 19.29 -6.04
CA VAL A 462 -4.88 20.43 -5.44
C VAL A 462 -4.95 20.37 -3.91
N TRP A 463 -6.09 20.01 -3.33
CA TRP A 463 -6.27 19.86 -1.89
C TRP A 463 -5.34 18.78 -1.32
N GLY A 464 -5.43 17.54 -1.81
CA GLY A 464 -4.71 16.39 -1.26
C GLY A 464 -3.19 16.54 -1.42
N VAL A 465 -2.74 16.86 -2.64
CA VAL A 465 -1.31 17.09 -2.92
C VAL A 465 -0.83 18.36 -2.26
N GLY A 466 -1.57 19.46 -2.39
CA GLY A 466 -1.18 20.77 -1.88
C GLY A 466 -1.01 20.77 -0.36
N LEU A 467 -1.99 20.24 0.39
CA LEU A 467 -1.90 20.15 1.84
C LEU A 467 -0.68 19.33 2.29
N THR A 468 -0.45 18.18 1.64
CA THR A 468 0.68 17.29 1.97
C THR A 468 2.03 17.96 1.66
N VAL A 469 2.16 18.56 0.48
CA VAL A 469 3.41 19.22 0.05
C VAL A 469 3.70 20.47 0.89
N VAL A 470 2.69 21.30 1.17
CA VAL A 470 2.86 22.49 2.01
C VAL A 470 3.29 22.09 3.42
N ASN A 471 2.64 21.07 4.03
CA ASN A 471 3.05 20.59 5.34
C ASN A 471 4.50 20.07 5.34
N MET A 472 4.91 19.36 4.30
CA MET A 472 6.27 18.87 4.14
C MET A 472 7.28 20.02 3.98
N MET A 473 6.96 21.04 3.16
CA MET A 473 7.82 22.22 2.95
C MET A 473 8.00 23.05 4.23
N LEU A 474 6.99 23.08 5.09
CA LEU A 474 7.05 23.70 6.42
C LEU A 474 7.72 22.81 7.48
N GLY A 475 8.39 21.73 7.07
CA GLY A 475 9.04 20.83 8.01
C GLY A 475 8.07 20.05 8.91
N ASN A 476 6.83 19.83 8.45
CA ASN A 476 5.72 19.22 9.18
C ASN A 476 5.26 20.04 10.40
N ALA A 477 5.38 21.37 10.31
CA ALA A 477 5.03 22.27 11.41
C ALA A 477 3.50 22.43 11.60
N LEU A 478 2.69 22.20 10.54
CA LEU A 478 1.23 22.30 10.66
C LEU A 478 0.66 21.12 11.45
N MET A 479 1.05 19.91 11.07
CA MET A 479 0.66 18.66 11.73
C MET A 479 1.63 17.54 11.34
N ASN A 480 1.62 16.44 12.09
CA ASN A 480 2.45 15.31 11.70
C ASN A 480 1.94 14.72 10.35
N PRO A 481 2.80 14.08 9.53
CA PRO A 481 2.41 13.60 8.21
C PRO A 481 1.23 12.62 8.20
N ILE A 482 1.02 11.88 9.27
CA ILE A 482 -0.06 10.89 9.41
C ILE A 482 -1.41 11.60 9.54
N ASP A 483 -1.48 12.58 10.46
CA ASP A 483 -2.70 13.37 10.68
C ASP A 483 -3.00 14.25 9.47
N CYS A 484 -1.96 14.81 8.84
CA CYS A 484 -2.07 15.54 7.57
C CYS A 484 -2.72 14.68 6.49
N GLY A 485 -2.27 13.43 6.34
CA GLY A 485 -2.86 12.48 5.40
C GLY A 485 -4.33 12.16 5.72
N ALA A 486 -4.67 11.94 6.98
CA ALA A 486 -6.05 11.68 7.39
C ALA A 486 -6.97 12.89 7.10
N VAL A 487 -6.51 14.12 7.40
CA VAL A 487 -7.23 15.36 7.09
C VAL A 487 -7.37 15.56 5.58
N ALA A 488 -6.32 15.27 4.80
CA ALA A 488 -6.38 15.36 3.34
C ALA A 488 -7.46 14.44 2.76
N MET A 489 -7.56 13.20 3.25
CA MET A 489 -8.55 12.21 2.80
C MET A 489 -9.98 12.62 3.16
N VAL A 490 -10.23 12.92 4.42
CA VAL A 490 -11.58 13.28 4.90
C VAL A 490 -12.02 14.62 4.31
N GLY A 491 -11.14 15.62 4.30
CA GLY A 491 -11.39 16.93 3.71
C GLY A 491 -11.67 16.86 2.21
N GLY A 492 -11.05 15.90 1.50
CA GLY A 492 -11.31 15.65 0.08
C GLY A 492 -12.78 15.40 -0.25
N PHE A 493 -13.53 14.70 0.62
CA PHE A 493 -14.97 14.50 0.45
C PHE A 493 -15.74 15.81 0.52
N ALA A 494 -15.42 16.66 1.49
CA ALA A 494 -16.03 17.99 1.63
C ALA A 494 -15.72 18.86 0.39
N VAL A 495 -14.46 18.86 -0.07
CA VAL A 495 -14.03 19.61 -1.25
C VAL A 495 -14.79 19.15 -2.49
N VAL A 496 -14.84 17.85 -2.78
CA VAL A 496 -15.55 17.34 -3.96
C VAL A 496 -17.04 17.65 -3.88
N TRP A 497 -17.64 17.45 -2.72
CA TRP A 497 -19.08 17.70 -2.52
C TRP A 497 -19.43 19.17 -2.70
N ILE A 498 -18.76 20.07 -1.96
CA ILE A 498 -19.02 21.52 -1.98
C ILE A 498 -18.76 22.08 -3.40
N VAL A 499 -17.56 21.83 -3.96
CA VAL A 499 -17.21 22.37 -5.27
C VAL A 499 -18.14 21.84 -6.37
N SER A 500 -18.59 20.59 -6.29
CA SER A 500 -19.54 20.05 -7.26
C SER A 500 -20.91 20.74 -7.21
N LEU A 501 -21.32 21.30 -6.07
CA LEU A 501 -22.59 22.02 -5.98
C LEU A 501 -22.55 23.35 -6.72
N PHE A 502 -21.41 24.04 -6.72
CA PHE A 502 -21.26 25.40 -7.26
C PHE A 502 -20.61 25.46 -8.65
N THR A 503 -20.27 24.31 -9.25
CA THR A 503 -19.59 24.27 -10.54
C THR A 503 -20.45 23.66 -11.65
N PRO A 504 -20.20 24.01 -12.93
CA PRO A 504 -20.98 23.51 -14.07
C PRO A 504 -20.99 22.00 -14.14
N LYS A 505 -22.16 21.42 -14.28
CA LYS A 505 -22.33 19.97 -14.41
C LYS A 505 -21.82 19.47 -15.76
N MET A 506 -21.40 18.23 -15.80
CA MET A 506 -21.03 17.53 -17.02
C MET A 506 -22.28 17.33 -17.93
N LYS A 507 -22.06 17.11 -19.23
CA LYS A 507 -23.13 16.81 -20.17
C LYS A 507 -23.90 15.57 -19.71
N ARG A 508 -25.21 15.70 -19.53
CA ARG A 508 -26.09 14.66 -18.99
C ARG A 508 -25.99 13.35 -19.77
N ALA A 509 -26.00 13.41 -21.10
CA ALA A 509 -25.88 12.23 -21.95
C ALA A 509 -24.57 11.44 -21.72
N SER A 510 -23.44 12.14 -21.57
CA SER A 510 -22.14 11.50 -21.28
C SER A 510 -22.16 10.78 -19.91
N VAL A 511 -22.71 11.44 -18.88
CA VAL A 511 -22.80 10.87 -17.53
C VAL A 511 -23.75 9.66 -17.51
N GLU A 512 -24.92 9.78 -18.15
CA GLU A 512 -25.88 8.67 -18.23
C GLU A 512 -25.30 7.47 -18.97
N ASN A 513 -24.56 7.69 -20.06
CA ASN A 513 -23.89 6.60 -20.78
C ASN A 513 -22.88 5.86 -19.91
N ILE A 514 -22.07 6.57 -19.12
CA ILE A 514 -21.11 5.96 -18.21
C ILE A 514 -21.81 5.12 -17.12
N PHE A 515 -22.94 5.58 -16.60
CA PHE A 515 -23.69 4.91 -15.53
C PHE A 515 -24.61 3.77 -16.00
N LYS A 516 -24.80 3.58 -17.31
CA LYS A 516 -25.53 2.43 -17.86
C LYS A 516 -24.98 1.07 -17.44
N CYS A 517 -23.69 1.01 -17.05
CA CYS A 517 -23.07 -0.21 -16.52
C CYS A 517 -23.72 -0.74 -15.24
N TYR A 518 -24.58 0.03 -14.60
CA TYR A 518 -25.26 -0.36 -13.35
C TYR A 518 -26.73 -0.71 -13.55
N GLU A 519 -27.28 -0.47 -14.74
CA GLU A 519 -28.63 -0.88 -15.16
C GLU A 519 -28.63 -2.33 -15.65
#